data_4386db177769745664622b39ed8cb5be
#
_entry.id   4386db177769745664622b39ed8cb5be
#
_cell.length_a   1.000
_cell.length_b   1.000
_cell.length_c   1.000
_cell.angle_alpha   90.00
_cell.angle_beta   90.00
_cell.angle_gamma   90.00
#
_symmetry.space_group_name_H-M   'P 1'
#
loop_
_entity.id
_entity.type
_entity.pdbx_description
1 polymer ?
#
loop_
_entity_poly.entity_id
_entity_poly.type
_entity_poly.pdbx_seq_one_letter_code
_entity_poly.pdbx_strand_id
1 'polypeptide(L)'
;RMHLFPIDRDVNASLFLGFWLYPEGELPEFETPGEVIHEASQSTGFGHEVASTMGFGPDRGNGGGRGGTSSDPQFPRQVDLLIPPHSTATFRGVYVMDRPARIHSLRGHMHLRGKYQIIEAIYPDGRWEVINKLNWHHGWQTAFLYEDHVMPLLPKGTVLMVTNVFDNTADNPHNPDPNQWVVRGDRTVDEMTHARIGMTYFDNEEDFERLVRERAQLLAERERQGLQAGG
;
A
#
# COMPACT_ATOMS: atom_id res chain seq x y z
N ARG A 1 2.55 4.98 15.80
CA ARG A 1 4.01 5.12 15.96
C ARG A 1 4.43 6.41 15.28
N MET A 2 5.21 7.24 15.94
CA MET A 2 5.73 8.48 15.41
C MET A 2 7.23 8.32 15.16
N HIS A 3 7.70 8.69 13.97
CA HIS A 3 9.12 8.73 13.63
C HIS A 3 9.56 10.19 13.63
N LEU A 4 10.64 10.49 14.35
CA LEU A 4 11.27 11.80 14.39
C LEU A 4 12.63 11.72 13.70
N PHE A 5 12.90 12.67 12.82
CA PHE A 5 14.19 12.81 12.17
C PHE A 5 14.92 14.00 12.80
N PRO A 6 16.10 13.79 13.41
CA PRO A 6 16.88 14.87 14.00
C PRO A 6 17.41 15.82 12.92
N ILE A 7 17.37 17.11 13.19
CA ILE A 7 17.80 18.19 12.27
C ILE A 7 18.88 19.09 12.87
N ASP A 8 19.72 18.54 13.73
CA ASP A 8 20.87 19.22 14.40
C ASP A 8 20.52 20.50 15.20
N ARG A 9 19.26 20.67 15.58
CA ARG A 9 18.79 21.77 16.43
C ARG A 9 17.55 21.36 17.22
N ASP A 10 17.34 22.02 18.35
CA ASP A 10 16.13 21.85 19.15
C ASP A 10 14.91 22.39 18.38
N VAL A 11 13.84 21.61 18.33
CA VAL A 11 12.58 22.00 17.71
C VAL A 11 11.44 21.64 18.64
N ASN A 12 10.57 22.60 18.87
CA ASN A 12 9.29 22.35 19.52
C ASN A 12 8.28 21.93 18.45
N ALA A 13 7.71 20.74 18.59
CA ALA A 13 6.68 20.24 17.70
C ALA A 13 5.41 19.92 18.50
N SER A 14 4.25 20.24 17.93
CA SER A 14 2.95 19.87 18.45
C SER A 14 2.30 18.86 17.53
N LEU A 15 1.76 17.79 18.10
CA LEU A 15 0.98 16.78 17.37
C LEU A 15 -0.48 16.93 17.75
N PHE A 16 -1.34 17.03 16.74
CA PHE A 16 -2.78 17.05 16.90
C PHE A 16 -3.37 15.77 16.31
N LEU A 17 -4.21 15.08 17.08
CA LEU A 17 -4.96 13.91 16.66
C LEU A 17 -6.45 14.27 16.65
N GLY A 18 -7.07 14.14 15.48
CA GLY A 18 -8.52 14.29 15.33
C GLY A 18 -9.17 12.91 15.20
N PHE A 19 -10.28 12.73 15.90
CA PHE A 19 -11.11 11.53 15.81
C PHE A 19 -12.50 11.93 15.32
N TRP A 20 -12.98 11.26 14.29
CA TRP A 20 -14.37 11.33 13.85
C TRP A 20 -15.07 10.07 14.32
N LEU A 21 -16.08 10.24 15.14
CA LEU A 21 -16.86 9.14 15.69
C LEU A 21 -18.22 9.10 15.00
N TYR A 22 -18.75 7.91 14.82
CA TYR A 22 -20.13 7.76 14.42
C TYR A 22 -21.04 8.30 15.54
N PRO A 23 -22.21 8.88 15.19
CA PRO A 23 -23.22 9.22 16.18
C PRO A 23 -23.59 8.00 17.03
N GLU A 24 -24.02 8.26 18.26
CA GLU A 24 -24.42 7.18 19.17
C GLU A 24 -25.58 6.35 18.56
N GLY A 25 -25.37 5.04 18.47
CA GLY A 25 -26.34 4.11 17.89
C GLY A 25 -26.23 3.95 16.36
N GLU A 26 -25.38 4.71 15.69
CA GLU A 26 -25.09 4.53 14.27
C GLU A 26 -23.85 3.64 14.08
N LEU A 27 -23.97 2.61 13.24
CA LEU A 27 -22.86 1.76 12.83
C LEU A 27 -22.73 1.81 11.31
N PRO A 28 -21.52 1.73 10.77
CA PRO A 28 -21.35 1.61 9.33
C PRO A 28 -21.95 0.29 8.85
N GLU A 29 -22.50 0.29 7.65
CA GLU A 29 -23.06 -0.93 7.02
C GLU A 29 -22.02 -2.06 6.94
N PHE A 30 -20.77 -1.69 6.67
CA PHE A 30 -19.64 -2.61 6.63
C PHE A 30 -18.57 -2.16 7.62
N GLU A 31 -18.14 -3.08 8.46
CA GLU A 31 -16.96 -2.84 9.29
C GLU A 31 -15.73 -2.69 8.39
N THR A 32 -15.04 -1.58 8.54
CA THR A 32 -13.70 -1.43 7.97
C THR A 32 -12.73 -1.91 9.06
N PRO A 33 -12.24 -3.15 8.99
CA PRO A 33 -11.26 -3.62 9.94
C PRO A 33 -10.01 -2.81 9.73
N GLY A 34 -9.81 -1.74 10.48
CA GLY A 34 -8.63 -0.88 10.49
C GLY A 34 -7.78 -0.86 9.20
N GLU A 35 -6.83 0.00 9.12
CA GLU A 35 -5.92 0.06 7.99
C GLU A 35 -5.29 -1.32 7.76
N VAL A 36 -5.70 -2.04 6.74
CA VAL A 36 -5.05 -3.29 6.34
C VAL A 36 -3.71 -2.88 5.74
N ILE A 37 -2.65 -3.02 6.53
CA ILE A 37 -1.30 -2.75 6.09
C ILE A 37 -0.87 -3.93 5.24
N HIS A 38 -1.00 -3.80 3.94
CA HIS A 38 -0.33 -4.69 3.02
C HIS A 38 1.06 -4.13 2.76
N GLU A 39 2.02 -4.63 3.49
CA GLU A 39 3.42 -4.42 3.16
C GLU A 39 3.69 -5.18 1.86
N ALA A 40 3.45 -4.56 0.73
CA ALA A 40 4.01 -5.01 -0.52
C ALA A 40 5.51 -4.76 -0.44
N SER A 41 6.18 -5.50 0.40
CA SER A 41 7.60 -5.38 0.56
C SER A 41 8.28 -6.39 -0.36
N GLN A 42 9.02 -5.89 -1.36
CA GLN A 42 10.38 -6.34 -1.51
C GLN A 42 10.65 -7.63 -2.23
N SER A 43 9.73 -8.40 -2.71
CA SER A 43 10.15 -9.58 -3.41
C SER A 43 9.89 -9.47 -4.90
N THR A 44 10.94 -9.72 -5.64
CA THR A 44 10.88 -10.10 -7.05
C THR A 44 10.39 -11.55 -7.18
N GLY A 45 9.35 -11.91 -6.50
CA GLY A 45 8.80 -13.25 -6.47
C GLY A 45 7.71 -13.28 -5.43
N PHE A 46 6.95 -14.31 -5.34
CA PHE A 46 5.84 -14.49 -4.41
C PHE A 46 6.12 -13.81 -3.06
N GLY A 47 5.50 -12.65 -2.88
CA GLY A 47 5.77 -11.79 -1.73
C GLY A 47 5.42 -12.46 -0.43
N HIS A 48 5.97 -11.94 0.66
CA HIS A 48 5.69 -12.32 2.04
C HIS A 48 4.19 -12.47 2.31
N GLU A 49 3.35 -11.72 1.62
CA GLU A 49 1.92 -11.72 1.81
C GLU A 49 1.19 -12.84 1.10
N VAL A 50 1.68 -13.29 -0.05
CA VAL A 50 1.20 -14.53 -0.64
C VAL A 50 1.53 -15.70 0.27
N ALA A 51 2.73 -15.73 0.85
CA ALA A 51 3.09 -16.72 1.85
C ALA A 51 2.20 -16.61 3.10
N SER A 52 1.92 -15.40 3.57
CA SER A 52 1.01 -15.14 4.70
C SER A 52 -0.44 -15.56 4.40
N THR A 53 -0.93 -15.26 3.21
CA THR A 53 -2.28 -15.64 2.76
C THR A 53 -2.43 -17.16 2.59
N MET A 54 -1.33 -17.84 2.22
CA MET A 54 -1.28 -19.31 2.14
C MET A 54 -1.02 -19.99 3.49
N GLY A 55 -0.98 -19.25 4.59
CA GLY A 55 -0.73 -19.81 5.93
C GLY A 55 0.75 -20.08 6.23
N PHE A 56 1.65 -19.63 5.40
CA PHE A 56 3.10 -19.80 5.56
C PHE A 56 3.80 -18.56 6.15
N GLY A 57 3.05 -17.60 6.67
CA GLY A 57 3.58 -16.42 7.34
C GLY A 57 3.77 -16.63 8.84
N PRO A 58 4.65 -15.87 9.49
CA PRO A 58 4.73 -15.87 10.94
C PRO A 58 3.40 -15.41 11.54
N ASP A 59 3.00 -16.10 12.59
CA ASP A 59 1.80 -15.86 13.37
C ASP A 59 1.50 -14.35 13.52
N ARG A 60 0.26 -13.95 13.28
CA ARG A 60 -0.23 -12.57 13.52
C ARG A 60 -0.31 -12.25 15.01
N GLY A 61 0.76 -12.57 15.75
CA GLY A 61 0.98 -12.20 17.13
C GLY A 61 1.48 -10.76 17.20
N ASN A 62 0.53 -9.85 17.40
CA ASN A 62 0.65 -8.56 18.07
C ASN A 62 2.10 -8.05 18.25
N GLY A 63 2.54 -7.15 17.40
CA GLY A 63 3.68 -6.29 17.71
C GLY A 63 4.85 -6.38 16.77
N GLY A 64 5.09 -5.24 16.12
CA GLY A 64 6.38 -4.76 15.67
C GLY A 64 7.22 -5.75 14.87
N GLY A 65 7.07 -5.72 13.55
CA GLY A 65 7.88 -6.52 12.65
C GLY A 65 9.38 -6.29 12.84
N ARG A 66 10.00 -7.16 13.59
CA ARG A 66 11.38 -7.53 13.32
C ARG A 66 11.29 -8.57 12.21
N GLY A 67 11.99 -8.34 11.09
CA GLY A 67 12.08 -9.27 10.00
C GLY A 67 12.28 -10.70 10.51
N GLY A 68 11.22 -11.49 10.48
CA GLY A 68 11.28 -12.89 10.84
C GLY A 68 12.16 -13.58 9.83
N THR A 69 13.32 -14.01 10.26
CA THR A 69 14.10 -14.98 9.51
C THR A 69 13.28 -16.26 9.51
N SER A 70 12.61 -16.56 8.40
CA SER A 70 12.08 -17.91 8.20
C SER A 70 13.28 -18.87 8.28
N SER A 71 13.28 -19.67 9.32
CA SER A 71 14.26 -20.75 9.46
C SER A 71 13.88 -22.00 8.66
N ASP A 72 12.82 -21.90 7.83
CA ASP A 72 12.38 -22.99 6.99
C ASP A 72 13.26 -23.09 5.73
N PRO A 73 14.03 -24.16 5.57
CA PRO A 73 14.92 -24.34 4.42
C PRO A 73 14.19 -24.55 3.08
N GLN A 74 12.87 -24.77 3.08
CA GLN A 74 12.07 -24.93 1.86
C GLN A 74 11.68 -23.60 1.21
N PHE A 75 11.79 -22.49 1.93
CA PHE A 75 11.51 -21.17 1.37
C PHE A 75 12.80 -20.37 1.23
N PRO A 76 13.19 -19.96 0.03
CA PRO A 76 14.35 -19.11 -0.15
C PRO A 76 14.14 -17.86 0.71
N ARG A 77 15.16 -17.48 1.47
CA ARG A 77 15.16 -16.23 2.24
C ARG A 77 14.64 -15.11 1.34
N GLN A 78 13.66 -14.37 1.81
CA GLN A 78 13.25 -13.15 1.14
C GLN A 78 14.49 -12.39 0.71
N VAL A 79 14.54 -12.02 -0.56
CA VAL A 79 15.58 -11.12 -1.03
C VAL A 79 15.29 -9.79 -0.34
N ASP A 80 16.06 -9.50 0.69
CA ASP A 80 15.97 -8.22 1.38
C ASP A 80 16.13 -7.09 0.37
N LEU A 81 15.46 -5.98 0.63
CA LEU A 81 15.65 -4.77 -0.17
C LEU A 81 17.15 -4.47 -0.23
N LEU A 82 17.73 -4.58 -1.41
CA LEU A 82 19.15 -4.34 -1.64
C LEU A 82 19.31 -3.49 -2.88
N ILE A 83 19.68 -2.22 -2.69
CA ILE A 83 19.83 -1.24 -3.75
C ILE A 83 21.32 -0.99 -3.98
N PRO A 84 21.85 -1.29 -5.17
CA PRO A 84 23.26 -1.05 -5.48
C PRO A 84 23.62 0.44 -5.51
N PRO A 85 24.92 0.78 -5.29
CA PRO A 85 25.41 2.11 -5.54
C PRO A 85 25.15 2.57 -6.98
N HIS A 86 24.98 3.89 -7.17
CA HIS A 86 24.85 4.54 -8.47
C HIS A 86 23.80 3.93 -9.40
N SER A 87 22.71 3.38 -8.84
CA SER A 87 21.69 2.67 -9.62
C SER A 87 20.28 3.10 -9.27
N THR A 88 19.37 2.84 -10.20
CA THR A 88 17.94 2.75 -9.92
C THR A 88 17.57 1.29 -9.76
N ALA A 89 16.69 0.99 -8.80
CA ALA A 89 16.24 -0.37 -8.50
C ALA A 89 14.72 -0.43 -8.48
N THR A 90 14.17 -1.56 -8.95
CA THR A 90 12.73 -1.81 -8.96
C THR A 90 12.41 -3.07 -8.19
N PHE A 91 11.48 -2.96 -7.24
CA PHE A 91 10.98 -4.08 -6.45
C PHE A 91 9.47 -4.19 -6.63
N ARG A 92 8.96 -5.42 -6.64
CA ARG A 92 7.53 -5.68 -6.77
C ARG A 92 7.07 -6.58 -5.64
N GLY A 93 5.92 -6.23 -5.07
CA GLY A 93 5.16 -7.07 -4.18
C GLY A 93 3.79 -7.38 -4.78
N VAL A 94 3.22 -8.52 -4.41
CA VAL A 94 1.89 -8.91 -4.86
C VAL A 94 1.05 -9.36 -3.68
N TYR A 95 -0.26 -9.12 -3.79
CA TYR A 95 -1.27 -9.60 -2.87
C TYR A 95 -2.46 -10.17 -3.65
N VAL A 96 -2.86 -11.37 -3.33
CA VAL A 96 -4.00 -12.02 -3.96
C VAL A 96 -5.22 -11.89 -3.06
N MET A 97 -6.29 -11.31 -3.60
CA MET A 97 -7.54 -11.12 -2.87
C MET A 97 -8.20 -12.48 -2.60
N ASP A 98 -8.31 -12.87 -1.34
CA ASP A 98 -8.99 -14.10 -0.90
C ASP A 98 -10.51 -13.95 -0.81
N ARG A 99 -11.00 -12.71 -0.81
CA ARG A 99 -12.42 -12.33 -0.81
C ARG A 99 -12.60 -10.99 -1.51
N PRO A 100 -13.82 -10.63 -1.94
CA PRO A 100 -14.07 -9.35 -2.55
C PRO A 100 -13.79 -8.19 -1.61
N ALA A 101 -13.37 -7.04 -2.16
CA ALA A 101 -13.13 -5.84 -1.39
C ALA A 101 -13.38 -4.56 -2.18
N ARG A 102 -13.47 -3.45 -1.45
CA ARG A 102 -13.50 -2.08 -1.96
C ARG A 102 -12.31 -1.32 -1.40
N ILE A 103 -11.53 -0.66 -2.26
CA ILE A 103 -10.46 0.23 -1.81
C ILE A 103 -11.04 1.63 -1.55
N HIS A 104 -10.84 2.14 -0.34
CA HIS A 104 -11.25 3.51 0.02
C HIS A 104 -10.07 4.48 0.16
N SER A 105 -8.87 3.98 0.42
CA SER A 105 -7.69 4.83 0.58
C SER A 105 -6.39 4.14 0.19
N LEU A 106 -5.42 4.95 -0.21
CA LEU A 106 -4.07 4.50 -0.53
C LEU A 106 -3.05 5.45 0.08
N ARG A 107 -1.99 4.90 0.64
CA ARG A 107 -0.85 5.66 1.12
C ARG A 107 0.44 4.89 0.89
N GLY A 108 1.31 5.44 0.03
CA GLY A 108 2.66 4.92 -0.14
C GLY A 108 3.59 5.36 0.99
N HIS A 109 4.62 4.57 1.23
CA HIS A 109 5.73 4.93 2.12
C HIS A 109 7.04 4.38 1.58
N MET A 110 8.04 5.24 1.51
CA MET A 110 9.42 4.93 1.17
C MET A 110 10.31 5.87 2.00
N HIS A 111 11.65 5.73 1.92
CA HIS A 111 12.57 6.68 2.52
C HIS A 111 13.18 7.63 1.48
N LEU A 112 14.44 8.05 1.69
CA LEU A 112 15.09 9.11 0.90
C LEU A 112 15.34 8.76 -0.57
N ARG A 113 15.46 7.48 -0.89
CA ARG A 113 15.72 7.02 -2.25
C ARG A 113 14.48 6.61 -3.01
N GLY A 114 13.31 6.68 -2.38
CA GLY A 114 12.04 6.47 -3.06
C GLY A 114 11.87 7.41 -4.24
N LYS A 115 11.43 6.89 -5.39
CA LYS A 115 11.16 7.67 -6.61
C LYS A 115 9.68 7.70 -6.95
N TYR A 116 9.07 6.54 -7.08
CA TYR A 116 7.64 6.41 -7.27
C TYR A 116 7.16 5.00 -6.91
N GLN A 117 5.86 4.90 -6.68
CA GLN A 117 5.17 3.64 -6.42
C GLN A 117 3.96 3.54 -7.37
N ILE A 118 3.73 2.37 -7.96
CA ILE A 118 2.56 2.09 -8.78
C ILE A 118 1.79 0.95 -8.13
N ILE A 119 0.49 1.11 -8.01
CA ILE A 119 -0.43 0.09 -7.53
C ILE A 119 -1.32 -0.32 -8.69
N GLU A 120 -1.34 -1.59 -8.99
CA GLU A 120 -1.99 -2.18 -10.15
C GLU A 120 -2.90 -3.33 -9.71
N ALA A 121 -4.04 -3.49 -10.38
CA ALA A 121 -4.92 -4.62 -10.20
C ALA A 121 -4.95 -5.49 -11.46
N ILE A 122 -4.79 -6.79 -11.28
CA ILE A 122 -4.98 -7.80 -12.31
C ILE A 122 -6.20 -8.61 -11.90
N TYR A 123 -7.27 -8.46 -12.66
CA TYR A 123 -8.56 -9.08 -12.37
C TYR A 123 -8.61 -10.55 -12.81
N PRO A 124 -9.50 -11.37 -12.23
CA PRO A 124 -9.63 -12.78 -12.61
C PRO A 124 -9.97 -13.02 -14.09
N ASP A 125 -10.58 -12.04 -14.75
CA ASP A 125 -10.88 -12.07 -16.20
C ASP A 125 -9.70 -11.68 -17.09
N GLY A 126 -8.55 -11.37 -16.49
CA GLY A 126 -7.33 -10.95 -17.18
C GLY A 126 -7.25 -9.46 -17.49
N ARG A 127 -8.25 -8.65 -17.14
CA ARG A 127 -8.12 -7.18 -17.20
C ARG A 127 -7.01 -6.73 -16.27
N TRP A 128 -6.32 -5.68 -16.69
CA TRP A 128 -5.29 -5.03 -15.92
C TRP A 128 -5.59 -3.53 -15.83
N GLU A 129 -5.39 -2.96 -14.66
CA GLU A 129 -5.71 -1.57 -14.39
C GLU A 129 -4.68 -0.96 -13.43
N VAL A 130 -4.24 0.28 -13.72
CA VAL A 130 -3.46 1.07 -12.77
C VAL A 130 -4.41 1.74 -11.81
N ILE A 131 -4.40 1.30 -10.55
CA ILE A 131 -5.22 1.87 -9.48
C ILE A 131 -4.68 3.24 -9.06
N ASN A 132 -3.35 3.34 -8.90
CA ASN A 132 -2.69 4.59 -8.51
C ASN A 132 -1.23 4.61 -8.95
N LYS A 133 -0.73 5.80 -9.24
CA LYS A 133 0.70 6.08 -9.41
C LYS A 133 1.09 7.26 -8.53
N LEU A 134 1.86 6.97 -7.52
CA LEU A 134 2.34 7.94 -6.54
C LEU A 134 3.79 8.33 -6.87
N ASN A 135 4.03 9.58 -7.25
CA ASN A 135 5.38 10.13 -7.25
C ASN A 135 5.80 10.40 -5.79
N TRP A 136 6.90 9.79 -5.37
CA TRP A 136 7.31 9.88 -3.97
C TRP A 136 7.93 11.24 -3.64
N HIS A 137 7.53 11.78 -2.51
CA HIS A 137 8.14 12.97 -1.93
C HIS A 137 8.38 12.71 -0.44
N HIS A 138 9.65 12.58 -0.03
CA HIS A 138 9.99 12.19 1.34
C HIS A 138 9.38 13.12 2.41
N GLY A 139 9.38 14.43 2.18
CA GLY A 139 8.84 15.43 3.10
C GLY A 139 7.32 15.51 3.15
N TRP A 140 6.61 14.80 2.25
CA TRP A 140 5.16 14.86 2.17
C TRP A 140 4.55 13.52 1.77
N GLN A 141 4.18 12.73 2.75
CA GLN A 141 3.60 11.39 2.56
C GLN A 141 2.09 11.50 2.40
N THR A 142 1.66 11.63 1.17
CA THR A 142 0.25 11.85 0.83
C THR A 142 -0.57 10.57 1.02
N ALA A 143 -1.75 10.72 1.62
CA ALA A 143 -2.81 9.72 1.57
C ALA A 143 -3.85 10.15 0.52
N PHE A 144 -4.26 9.21 -0.32
CA PHE A 144 -5.30 9.39 -1.33
C PHE A 144 -6.58 8.75 -0.80
N LEU A 145 -7.67 9.51 -0.80
CA LEU A 145 -8.99 9.02 -0.45
C LEU A 145 -9.83 8.99 -1.72
N TYR A 146 -10.49 7.89 -1.97
CA TYR A 146 -11.40 7.78 -3.10
C TYR A 146 -12.79 8.30 -2.73
N GLU A 147 -13.42 9.04 -3.64
CA GLU A 147 -14.84 9.29 -3.55
C GLU A 147 -15.63 8.00 -3.80
N ASP A 148 -16.78 7.85 -3.16
CA ASP A 148 -17.56 6.60 -3.14
C ASP A 148 -17.81 6.01 -4.54
N HIS A 149 -18.08 6.86 -5.52
CA HIS A 149 -18.43 6.44 -6.87
C HIS A 149 -17.22 5.94 -7.70
N VAL A 150 -15.98 6.22 -7.28
CA VAL A 150 -14.75 5.79 -7.97
C VAL A 150 -13.89 4.83 -7.16
N MET A 151 -14.34 4.45 -5.96
CA MET A 151 -13.64 3.43 -5.16
C MET A 151 -13.44 2.14 -5.97
N PRO A 152 -12.21 1.64 -6.16
CA PRO A 152 -12.00 0.39 -6.87
C PRO A 152 -12.72 -0.78 -6.20
N LEU A 153 -13.49 -1.54 -6.97
CA LEU A 153 -14.17 -2.76 -6.54
C LEU A 153 -13.40 -3.97 -7.08
N LEU A 154 -12.89 -4.77 -6.17
CA LEU A 154 -11.98 -5.87 -6.45
C LEU A 154 -12.68 -7.19 -6.14
N PRO A 155 -13.05 -8.01 -7.13
CA PRO A 155 -13.56 -9.35 -6.88
C PRO A 155 -12.48 -10.24 -6.26
N LYS A 156 -12.92 -11.31 -5.62
CA LYS A 156 -12.04 -12.39 -5.17
C LYS A 156 -11.14 -12.88 -6.31
N GLY A 157 -9.89 -13.19 -6.01
CA GLY A 157 -8.90 -13.63 -6.98
C GLY A 157 -8.18 -12.50 -7.74
N THR A 158 -8.58 -11.23 -7.51
CA THR A 158 -7.80 -10.09 -8.04
C THR A 158 -6.41 -10.09 -7.42
N VAL A 159 -5.40 -9.87 -8.24
CA VAL A 159 -4.01 -9.69 -7.80
C VAL A 159 -3.70 -8.21 -7.76
N LEU A 160 -3.42 -7.68 -6.57
CA LEU A 160 -2.82 -6.36 -6.43
C LEU A 160 -1.30 -6.48 -6.56
N MET A 161 -0.72 -5.72 -7.48
CA MET A 161 0.71 -5.64 -7.67
C MET A 161 1.18 -4.24 -7.31
N VAL A 162 2.21 -4.15 -6.48
CA VAL A 162 2.83 -2.88 -6.10
C VAL A 162 4.24 -2.85 -6.63
N THR A 163 4.50 -1.92 -7.54
CA THR A 163 5.83 -1.67 -8.09
C THR A 163 6.45 -0.47 -7.39
N ASN A 164 7.62 -0.65 -6.80
CA ASN A 164 8.37 0.36 -6.06
C ASN A 164 9.68 0.64 -6.78
N VAL A 165 9.96 1.91 -7.05
CA VAL A 165 11.18 2.32 -7.73
C VAL A 165 11.99 3.24 -6.83
N PHE A 166 13.27 2.92 -6.71
CA PHE A 166 14.25 3.66 -5.92
C PHE A 166 15.34 4.24 -6.81
N ASP A 167 15.88 5.36 -6.39
CA ASP A 167 16.96 6.07 -7.07
C ASP A 167 18.13 6.31 -6.10
N ASN A 168 19.15 5.45 -6.18
CA ASN A 168 20.38 5.56 -5.41
C ASN A 168 21.52 6.22 -6.24
N THR A 169 21.17 7.08 -7.17
CA THR A 169 22.15 7.83 -7.96
C THR A 169 22.46 9.19 -7.33
N ALA A 170 23.49 9.87 -7.86
CA ALA A 170 23.84 11.24 -7.47
C ALA A 170 22.80 12.27 -7.98
N ASP A 171 21.95 11.91 -8.93
CA ASP A 171 20.87 12.79 -9.44
C ASP A 171 19.70 12.92 -8.47
N ASN A 172 19.60 12.02 -7.49
CA ASN A 172 18.59 12.13 -6.43
C ASN A 172 19.08 13.12 -5.35
N PRO A 173 18.46 14.31 -5.24
CA PRO A 173 18.91 15.35 -4.31
C PRO A 173 18.71 14.96 -2.82
N HIS A 174 17.93 13.93 -2.54
CA HIS A 174 17.68 13.44 -1.19
C HIS A 174 18.57 12.26 -0.79
N ASN A 175 19.38 11.74 -1.74
CA ASN A 175 20.26 10.62 -1.45
C ASN A 175 21.46 11.07 -0.62
N PRO A 176 21.66 10.58 0.61
CA PRO A 176 22.73 11.02 1.47
C PRO A 176 24.12 10.56 1.00
N ASP A 177 24.21 9.41 0.33
CA ASP A 177 25.46 8.87 -0.24
C ASP A 177 25.16 7.86 -1.35
N PRO A 178 25.42 8.20 -2.61
CA PRO A 178 25.19 7.29 -3.75
C PRO A 178 26.23 6.15 -3.84
N ASN A 179 27.34 6.21 -3.08
CA ASN A 179 28.36 5.18 -3.09
C ASN A 179 28.03 3.99 -2.20
N GLN A 180 26.99 4.08 -1.37
CA GLN A 180 26.61 3.03 -0.43
C GLN A 180 25.62 2.04 -1.02
N TRP A 181 25.80 0.77 -0.70
CA TRP A 181 24.72 -0.20 -0.78
C TRP A 181 23.66 0.14 0.27
N VAL A 182 22.42 0.09 -0.13
CA VAL A 182 21.29 0.41 0.74
C VAL A 182 20.49 -0.84 1.00
N VAL A 183 20.27 -1.12 2.27
CA VAL A 183 19.50 -2.27 2.76
C VAL A 183 18.21 -1.81 3.42
N ARG A 184 17.32 -2.77 3.66
CA ARG A 184 16.14 -2.54 4.47
C ARG A 184 16.50 -2.15 5.89
N GLY A 185 15.82 -1.09 6.39
CA GLY A 185 15.94 -0.68 7.78
C GLY A 185 14.94 0.40 8.17
N ASP A 186 14.85 0.64 9.48
CA ASP A 186 13.92 1.60 10.06
C ASP A 186 14.45 3.05 10.05
N ARG A 187 15.76 3.24 9.86
CA ARG A 187 16.34 4.58 9.83
C ARG A 187 16.02 5.25 8.50
N THR A 188 15.87 6.55 8.49
CA THR A 188 15.59 7.33 7.27
C THR A 188 16.68 7.15 6.19
N VAL A 189 17.92 6.89 6.60
CA VAL A 189 19.06 6.65 5.70
C VAL A 189 19.10 5.22 5.14
N ASP A 190 18.43 4.28 5.76
CA ASP A 190 18.12 2.95 5.20
C ASP A 190 16.94 3.10 4.23
N GLU A 191 16.42 2.00 3.69
CA GLU A 191 15.21 2.03 2.88
C GLU A 191 14.15 1.07 3.38
N MET A 192 12.91 1.41 3.08
CA MET A 192 11.74 0.52 3.20
C MET A 192 10.68 0.94 2.19
N THR A 193 9.72 0.08 1.96
CA THR A 193 8.56 0.41 1.15
C THR A 193 7.32 -0.26 1.70
N HIS A 194 6.24 0.51 1.74
CA HIS A 194 4.92 0.04 2.12
C HIS A 194 3.87 0.66 1.19
N ALA A 195 2.95 -0.14 0.70
CA ALA A 195 1.68 0.34 0.20
C ALA A 195 0.62 0.06 1.28
N ARG A 196 0.13 1.12 1.90
CA ARG A 196 -0.98 1.02 2.85
C ARG A 196 -2.26 1.21 2.06
N ILE A 197 -3.06 0.17 1.98
CA ILE A 197 -4.28 0.13 1.21
C ILE A 197 -5.43 -0.04 2.20
N GLY A 198 -6.22 1.01 2.38
CA GLY A 198 -7.43 0.93 3.19
C GLY A 198 -8.51 0.22 2.39
N MET A 199 -9.00 -0.90 2.90
CA MET A 199 -10.00 -1.74 2.25
C MET A 199 -11.16 -2.06 3.17
N THR A 200 -12.35 -2.18 2.59
CA THR A 200 -13.50 -2.84 3.19
C THR A 200 -13.67 -4.17 2.49
N TYR A 201 -13.66 -5.26 3.25
CA TYR A 201 -13.88 -6.61 2.74
C TYR A 201 -15.35 -6.98 2.82
N PHE A 202 -15.78 -7.86 1.91
CA PHE A 202 -17.12 -8.44 1.89
C PHE A 202 -17.03 -9.93 2.17
N ASP A 203 -17.79 -10.40 3.14
CA ASP A 203 -17.79 -11.81 3.55
C ASP A 203 -18.63 -12.69 2.60
N ASN A 204 -19.51 -12.07 1.82
CA ASN A 204 -20.32 -12.75 0.81
C ASN A 204 -20.27 -12.00 -0.53
N GLU A 205 -20.51 -12.73 -1.61
CA GLU A 205 -20.50 -12.19 -2.98
C GLU A 205 -21.73 -11.31 -3.27
N GLU A 206 -22.85 -11.54 -2.59
CA GLU A 206 -24.10 -10.83 -2.84
C GLU A 206 -23.97 -9.33 -2.50
N ASP A 207 -23.34 -9.00 -1.36
CA ASP A 207 -23.08 -7.62 -0.97
C ASP A 207 -22.13 -6.93 -1.95
N PHE A 208 -21.09 -7.62 -2.39
CA PHE A 208 -20.19 -7.09 -3.38
C PHE A 208 -20.88 -6.82 -4.72
N GLU A 209 -21.66 -7.78 -5.23
CA GLU A 209 -22.41 -7.61 -6.47
C GLU A 209 -23.47 -6.51 -6.36
N ARG A 210 -24.10 -6.34 -5.20
CA ARG A 210 -25.03 -5.23 -4.94
C ARG A 210 -24.30 -3.90 -5.14
N LEU A 211 -23.14 -3.71 -4.55
CA LEU A 211 -22.34 -2.48 -4.69
C LEU A 211 -21.87 -2.26 -6.13
N VAL A 212 -21.52 -3.32 -6.86
CA VAL A 212 -21.18 -3.21 -8.29
C VAL A 212 -22.38 -2.68 -9.09
N ARG A 213 -23.59 -3.19 -8.82
CA ARG A 213 -24.82 -2.71 -9.48
C ARG A 213 -25.17 -1.27 -9.11
N GLU A 214 -25.12 -0.93 -7.82
CA GLU A 214 -25.39 0.43 -7.32
C GLU A 214 -24.43 1.46 -7.92
N ARG A 215 -23.13 1.13 -7.98
CA ARG A 215 -22.13 1.98 -8.62
C ARG A 215 -22.40 2.18 -10.10
N ALA A 216 -22.76 1.11 -10.83
CA ALA A 216 -23.08 1.20 -12.25
C ALA A 216 -24.29 2.12 -12.49
N GLN A 217 -25.31 2.05 -11.63
CA GLN A 217 -26.49 2.93 -11.69
C GLN A 217 -26.09 4.40 -11.41
N LEU A 218 -25.31 4.63 -10.36
CA LEU A 218 -24.84 5.97 -10.02
C LEU A 218 -24.04 6.62 -11.15
N LEU A 219 -23.14 5.86 -11.76
CA LEU A 219 -22.35 6.36 -12.89
C LEU A 219 -23.23 6.70 -14.11
N ALA A 220 -24.19 5.84 -14.43
CA ALA A 220 -25.15 6.07 -15.51
C ALA A 220 -26.05 7.31 -15.24
N GLU A 221 -26.42 7.56 -14.00
CA GLU A 221 -27.16 8.76 -13.60
C GLU A 221 -26.31 10.02 -13.73
N ARG A 222 -25.07 10.01 -13.29
CA ARG A 222 -24.11 11.12 -13.42
C ARG A 222 -23.87 11.45 -14.91
N GLU A 223 -23.68 10.44 -15.74
CA GLU A 223 -23.52 10.63 -17.19
C GLU A 223 -24.77 11.27 -17.82
N ARG A 224 -25.96 10.81 -17.46
CA ARG A 224 -27.22 11.41 -17.93
C ARG A 224 -27.41 12.87 -17.49
N GLN A 225 -26.86 13.24 -16.33
CA GLN A 225 -26.86 14.61 -15.81
C GLN A 225 -25.75 15.50 -16.40
N GLY A 226 -24.94 14.97 -17.33
CA GLY A 226 -23.81 15.68 -17.93
C GLY A 226 -22.65 15.93 -16.97
N LEU A 227 -22.65 15.24 -15.83
CA LEU A 227 -21.55 15.27 -14.89
C LEU A 227 -20.51 14.26 -15.38
N GLN A 228 -19.49 14.74 -16.10
CA GLN A 228 -18.34 13.89 -16.40
C GLN A 228 -17.75 13.38 -15.08
N ALA A 229 -17.52 12.08 -15.00
CA ALA A 229 -16.72 11.51 -13.92
C ALA A 229 -15.34 12.19 -14.03
N GLY A 230 -15.02 13.02 -13.05
CA GLY A 230 -13.78 13.79 -13.05
C GLY A 230 -12.60 12.86 -13.26
N GLY A 231 -11.82 13.17 -14.29
CA GLY A 231 -10.61 12.45 -14.65
C GLY A 231 -9.47 12.70 -13.67
#